data_9f008623e27b8416b32e00259aedc2cb
#
_entry.id   9f008623e27b8416b32e00259aedc2cb
#
_cell.length_a   1.000
_cell.length_b   1.000
_cell.length_c   1.000
_cell.angle_alpha   90.00
_cell.angle_beta   90.00
_cell.angle_gamma   90.00
#
_symmetry.space_group_name_H-M   'P 1'
#
loop_
_entity.id
_entity.type
_entity.pdbx_description
1 polymer ?
#
loop_
_entity_poly.entity_id
_entity_poly.type
_entity_poly.pdbx_seq_one_letter_code
_entity_poly.pdbx_strand_id
1 'polypeptide(L)'
;MLPAAQPSKAIASTVAKVGFSDAVLKEVNTLFARYPQKVHALLPVLHLAQRENGGWLPEGWEAYVAELCETTLNHVRGVVTFYNMYKTRPVGKYHILVCTCLPCGLCGGAEVLEHLEHRLGITSGNTTPDGLFSIEEAQCLAACDQAPLMLVNEDLQKRITLEEIDRWIAEARAKKA
;
A
#
# COMPACT_ATOMS: atom_id res chain seq x y z
N MET A 1 15.91 -7.13 18.88
CA MET A 1 15.15 -5.88 18.76
C MET A 1 15.86 -5.03 17.73
N LEU A 2 15.41 -5.07 16.47
CA LEU A 2 16.02 -4.30 15.37
C LEU A 2 15.56 -2.84 15.49
N PRO A 3 16.45 -1.85 15.26
CA PRO A 3 16.06 -0.45 15.32
C PRO A 3 15.03 -0.14 14.20
N ALA A 4 13.98 0.61 14.55
CA ALA A 4 13.01 1.09 13.60
C ALA A 4 13.71 1.89 12.49
N ALA A 5 13.47 1.51 11.23
CA ALA A 5 14.04 2.21 10.08
C ALA A 5 13.58 3.66 10.07
N GLN A 6 14.51 4.60 10.09
CA GLN A 6 14.20 6.02 9.94
C GLN A 6 13.89 6.31 8.46
N PRO A 7 12.81 7.05 8.15
CA PRO A 7 12.50 7.42 6.77
C PRO A 7 13.64 8.26 6.19
N SER A 8 14.04 7.97 4.95
CA SER A 8 15.05 8.76 4.25
C SER A 8 14.58 10.22 4.12
N LYS A 9 15.45 11.19 4.39
CA LYS A 9 15.16 12.63 4.34
C LYS A 9 14.59 13.14 3.00
N ALA A 10 14.75 12.37 1.92
CA ALA A 10 14.26 12.73 0.58
C ALA A 10 12.73 12.58 0.43
N ILE A 11 12.06 11.78 1.26
CA ILE A 11 10.63 11.50 1.15
C ILE A 11 9.80 12.45 2.05
N ALA A 12 10.42 13.08 3.04
CA ALA A 12 9.72 13.93 4.01
C ALA A 12 9.27 15.30 3.47
N SER A 13 9.65 15.69 2.24
CA SER A 13 9.37 17.03 1.69
C SER A 13 8.11 17.14 0.83
N THR A 14 7.36 16.07 0.63
CA THR A 14 6.14 16.08 -0.21
C THR A 14 4.90 15.84 0.64
N VAL A 15 4.63 16.69 1.62
CA VAL A 15 3.26 16.82 2.13
C VAL A 15 2.49 17.60 1.08
N ALA A 16 1.86 16.90 0.15
CA ALA A 16 0.94 17.47 -0.81
C ALA A 16 -0.15 18.25 -0.06
N LYS A 17 -0.69 19.27 -0.66
CA LYS A 17 -1.81 20.07 -0.14
C LYS A 17 -2.91 19.11 0.29
N VAL A 18 -3.25 19.07 1.58
CA VAL A 18 -4.34 18.24 2.10
C VAL A 18 -5.66 18.68 1.47
N GLY A 19 -6.32 17.78 0.78
CA GLY A 19 -7.61 18.03 0.15
C GLY A 19 -7.72 17.35 -1.22
N PHE A 20 -8.91 16.86 -1.53
CA PHE A 20 -9.20 16.26 -2.82
C PHE A 20 -9.22 17.28 -3.94
N SER A 21 -8.80 16.89 -5.13
CA SER A 21 -9.07 17.61 -6.37
C SER A 21 -10.58 17.62 -6.68
N ASP A 22 -11.05 18.58 -7.48
CA ASP A 22 -12.47 18.69 -7.86
C ASP A 22 -13.01 17.41 -8.54
N ALA A 23 -12.15 16.71 -9.26
CA ALA A 23 -12.49 15.44 -9.90
C ALA A 23 -12.78 14.34 -8.86
N VAL A 24 -11.89 14.20 -7.87
CA VAL A 24 -12.04 13.21 -6.80
C VAL A 24 -13.17 13.58 -5.84
N LEU A 25 -13.42 14.88 -5.58
CA LEU A 25 -14.57 15.33 -4.79
C LEU A 25 -15.90 14.90 -5.43
N LYS A 26 -16.02 14.90 -6.76
CA LYS A 26 -17.21 14.39 -7.46
C LYS A 26 -17.37 12.88 -7.22
N GLU A 27 -16.27 12.12 -7.25
CA GLU A 27 -16.28 10.68 -6.95
C GLU A 27 -16.70 10.43 -5.50
N VAL A 28 -16.15 11.17 -4.53
CA VAL A 28 -16.54 11.13 -3.11
C VAL A 28 -18.03 11.41 -2.92
N ASN A 29 -18.57 12.46 -3.57
CA ASN A 29 -19.98 12.79 -3.50
C ASN A 29 -20.86 11.67 -4.10
N THR A 30 -20.42 11.04 -5.17
CA THR A 30 -21.10 9.88 -5.76
C THR A 30 -21.11 8.68 -4.79
N LEU A 31 -20.01 8.47 -4.06
CA LEU A 31 -19.96 7.45 -3.01
C LEU A 31 -20.93 7.78 -1.86
N PHE A 32 -20.94 9.01 -1.36
CA PHE A 32 -21.85 9.40 -0.27
C PHE A 32 -23.33 9.20 -0.64
N ALA A 33 -23.70 9.43 -1.88
CA ALA A 33 -25.08 9.20 -2.34
C ALA A 33 -25.51 7.71 -2.31
N ARG A 34 -24.55 6.76 -2.22
CA ARG A 34 -24.83 5.32 -2.20
C ARG A 34 -25.02 4.75 -0.79
N TYR A 35 -24.72 5.53 0.24
CA TYR A 35 -24.77 5.09 1.64
C TYR A 35 -25.78 5.93 2.44
N PRO A 36 -26.45 5.33 3.44
CA PRO A 36 -27.42 6.06 4.29
C PRO A 36 -26.77 7.20 5.10
N GLN A 37 -25.51 7.05 5.47
CA GLN A 37 -24.71 8.05 6.20
C GLN A 37 -23.31 8.10 5.60
N LYS A 38 -22.68 9.27 5.59
CA LYS A 38 -21.33 9.47 5.03
C LYS A 38 -20.25 8.61 5.69
N VAL A 39 -20.37 8.35 6.98
CA VAL A 39 -19.42 7.50 7.72
C VAL A 39 -19.35 6.07 7.16
N HIS A 40 -20.42 5.56 6.57
CA HIS A 40 -20.42 4.23 5.96
C HIS A 40 -19.58 4.15 4.68
N ALA A 41 -19.26 5.30 4.08
CA ALA A 41 -18.35 5.39 2.94
C ALA A 41 -16.88 5.60 3.35
N LEU A 42 -16.53 5.49 4.66
CA LEU A 42 -15.20 5.80 5.17
C LEU A 42 -14.09 5.02 4.46
N LEU A 43 -14.24 3.70 4.28
CA LEU A 43 -13.21 2.89 3.62
C LEU A 43 -12.93 3.33 2.18
N PRO A 44 -13.93 3.41 1.28
CA PRO A 44 -13.66 3.86 -0.09
C PRO A 44 -13.14 5.31 -0.15
N VAL A 45 -13.56 6.20 0.74
CA VAL A 45 -13.03 7.58 0.80
C VAL A 45 -11.56 7.58 1.23
N LEU A 46 -11.15 6.72 2.17
CA LEU A 46 -9.74 6.55 2.55
C LEU A 46 -8.88 6.00 1.40
N HIS A 47 -9.43 5.10 0.57
CA HIS A 47 -8.73 4.64 -0.65
C HIS A 47 -8.50 5.80 -1.63
N LEU A 48 -9.50 6.65 -1.84
CA LEU A 48 -9.36 7.84 -2.67
C LEU A 48 -8.31 8.79 -2.11
N ALA A 49 -8.31 9.02 -0.79
CA ALA A 49 -7.35 9.87 -0.11
C ALA A 49 -5.91 9.34 -0.24
N GLN A 50 -5.73 8.03 -0.04
CA GLN A 50 -4.43 7.37 -0.20
C GLN A 50 -3.91 7.48 -1.63
N ARG A 51 -4.77 7.28 -2.63
CA ARG A 51 -4.43 7.41 -4.06
C ARG A 51 -4.05 8.84 -4.42
N GLU A 52 -4.82 9.84 -3.96
CA GLU A 52 -4.58 11.27 -4.22
C GLU A 52 -3.26 11.73 -3.57
N ASN A 53 -2.90 11.19 -2.42
CA ASN A 53 -1.64 11.52 -1.72
C ASN A 53 -0.45 10.65 -2.13
N GLY A 54 -0.51 9.95 -3.26
CA GLY A 54 0.62 9.18 -3.77
C GLY A 54 0.89 7.87 -3.02
N GLY A 55 -0.16 7.22 -2.52
CA GLY A 55 -0.11 5.84 -2.00
C GLY A 55 -0.04 5.71 -0.48
N TRP A 56 -0.14 6.80 0.29
CA TRP A 56 -0.12 6.78 1.74
C TRP A 56 -0.99 7.87 2.38
N LEU A 57 -1.30 7.74 3.67
CA LEU A 57 -2.20 8.63 4.42
C LEU A 57 -1.44 9.30 5.57
N PRO A 58 -0.97 10.56 5.42
CA PRO A 58 -0.47 11.34 6.55
C PRO A 58 -1.63 11.80 7.47
N GLU A 59 -1.30 12.13 8.70
CA GLU A 59 -2.27 12.52 9.74
C GLU A 59 -3.23 13.65 9.30
N GLY A 60 -2.76 14.60 8.49
CA GLY A 60 -3.61 15.66 7.94
C GLY A 60 -4.74 15.15 7.05
N TRP A 61 -4.50 14.09 6.27
CA TRP A 61 -5.53 13.45 5.47
C TRP A 61 -6.54 12.67 6.29
N GLU A 62 -6.11 12.05 7.39
CA GLU A 62 -7.03 11.38 8.33
C GLU A 62 -8.03 12.39 8.92
N ALA A 63 -7.55 13.57 9.34
CA ALA A 63 -8.38 14.64 9.88
C ALA A 63 -9.38 15.17 8.82
N TYR A 64 -8.90 15.41 7.60
CA TYR A 64 -9.73 15.86 6.49
C TYR A 64 -10.84 14.85 6.13
N VAL A 65 -10.50 13.56 6.07
CA VAL A 65 -11.50 12.50 5.81
C VAL A 65 -12.49 12.37 6.95
N ALA A 66 -12.05 12.54 8.21
CA ALA A 66 -12.94 12.52 9.37
C ALA A 66 -14.03 13.61 9.26
N GLU A 67 -13.63 14.81 8.88
CA GLU A 67 -14.54 15.94 8.66
C GLU A 67 -15.53 15.67 7.53
N LEU A 68 -15.05 15.20 6.37
CA LEU A 68 -15.89 14.85 5.22
C LEU A 68 -16.90 13.74 5.51
N CYS A 69 -16.47 12.70 6.26
CA CYS A 69 -17.30 11.56 6.60
C CYS A 69 -18.17 11.79 7.85
N GLU A 70 -18.15 13.01 8.43
CA GLU A 70 -18.93 13.39 9.63
C GLU A 70 -18.66 12.43 10.81
N THR A 71 -17.38 12.12 11.03
CA THR A 71 -16.94 11.20 12.10
C THR A 71 -15.75 11.78 12.89
N THR A 72 -15.25 11.05 13.87
CA THR A 72 -14.11 11.49 14.70
C THR A 72 -12.79 11.04 14.11
N LEU A 73 -11.71 11.83 14.31
CA LEU A 73 -10.35 11.45 13.96
C LEU A 73 -9.95 10.10 14.57
N ASN A 74 -10.35 9.83 15.82
CA ASN A 74 -10.03 8.55 16.47
C ASN A 74 -10.67 7.36 15.77
N HIS A 75 -11.89 7.51 15.24
CA HIS A 75 -12.53 6.48 14.45
C HIS A 75 -11.78 6.23 13.13
N VAL A 76 -11.43 7.30 12.41
CA VAL A 76 -10.64 7.20 11.16
C VAL A 76 -9.29 6.53 11.44
N ARG A 77 -8.57 6.97 12.48
CA ARG A 77 -7.28 6.37 12.87
C ARG A 77 -7.41 4.90 13.26
N GLY A 78 -8.48 4.54 13.97
CA GLY A 78 -8.79 3.13 14.28
C GLY A 78 -8.96 2.29 13.01
N VAL A 79 -9.66 2.81 11.99
CA VAL A 79 -9.82 2.13 10.70
C VAL A 79 -8.50 2.04 9.95
N VAL A 80 -7.74 3.13 9.85
CA VAL A 80 -6.44 3.17 9.14
C VAL A 80 -5.42 2.21 9.75
N THR A 81 -5.40 2.08 11.08
CA THR A 81 -4.46 1.17 11.77
C THR A 81 -4.92 -0.27 11.79
N PHE A 82 -6.23 -0.53 11.70
CA PHE A 82 -6.78 -1.89 11.65
C PHE A 82 -6.61 -2.54 10.26
N TYR A 83 -6.87 -1.79 9.19
CA TYR A 83 -6.80 -2.30 7.82
C TYR A 83 -5.40 -2.09 7.24
N ASN A 84 -4.66 -3.18 7.01
CA ASN A 84 -3.28 -3.17 6.50
C ASN A 84 -3.11 -2.60 5.07
N MET A 85 -4.21 -2.43 4.33
CA MET A 85 -4.18 -1.79 3.01
C MET A 85 -3.91 -0.27 3.08
N TYR A 86 -4.15 0.36 4.23
CA TYR A 86 -3.83 1.78 4.42
C TYR A 86 -2.40 1.92 4.93
N LYS A 87 -1.66 2.83 4.30
CA LYS A 87 -0.26 3.08 4.62
C LYS A 87 -0.14 4.44 5.32
N THR A 88 0.41 4.45 6.53
CA THR A 88 0.62 5.67 7.34
C THR A 88 1.96 6.34 7.10
N ARG A 89 2.79 5.74 6.23
CA ARG A 89 4.11 6.24 5.84
C ARG A 89 4.31 6.09 4.33
N PRO A 90 5.18 6.92 3.75
CA PRO A 90 5.48 6.84 2.32
C PRO A 90 5.91 5.44 1.91
N VAL A 91 5.36 4.96 0.81
CA VAL A 91 5.72 3.71 0.15
C VAL A 91 6.33 3.99 -1.22
N GLY A 92 7.04 3.02 -1.79
CA GLY A 92 7.57 3.12 -3.14
C GLY A 92 6.47 3.16 -4.20
N LYS A 93 6.82 3.60 -5.41
CA LYS A 93 5.92 3.58 -6.58
C LYS A 93 5.29 2.19 -6.81
N TYR A 94 6.07 1.14 -6.56
CA TYR A 94 5.62 -0.24 -6.56
C TYR A 94 5.68 -0.78 -5.13
N HIS A 95 4.53 -0.87 -4.47
CA HIS A 95 4.39 -1.48 -3.17
C HIS A 95 4.07 -2.97 -3.33
N ILE A 96 4.97 -3.82 -2.85
CA ILE A 96 4.92 -5.27 -3.03
C ILE A 96 4.56 -5.93 -1.70
N LEU A 97 3.42 -6.61 -1.65
CA LEU A 97 3.02 -7.48 -0.54
C LEU A 97 3.27 -8.93 -0.94
N VAL A 98 4.08 -9.66 -0.19
CA VAL A 98 4.37 -11.08 -0.44
C VAL A 98 3.59 -11.93 0.56
N CYS A 99 2.78 -12.85 0.08
CA CYS A 99 2.02 -13.76 0.93
C CYS A 99 2.93 -14.86 1.49
N THR A 100 3.01 -14.96 2.82
CA THR A 100 3.79 -15.98 3.53
C THR A 100 2.92 -16.96 4.33
N CYS A 101 1.58 -16.90 4.17
CA CYS A 101 0.65 -17.83 4.79
C CYS A 101 0.97 -19.28 4.42
N LEU A 102 0.51 -20.24 5.24
CA LEU A 102 0.87 -21.66 5.13
C LEU A 102 0.82 -22.22 3.69
N PRO A 103 -0.25 -22.04 2.88
CA PRO A 103 -0.24 -22.54 1.50
C PRO A 103 0.82 -21.89 0.62
N CYS A 104 1.03 -20.57 0.72
CA CYS A 104 2.07 -19.89 -0.04
C CYS A 104 3.47 -20.27 0.43
N GLY A 105 3.68 -20.44 1.74
CA GLY A 105 4.94 -20.91 2.31
C GLY A 105 5.32 -22.30 1.78
N LEU A 106 4.36 -23.21 1.70
CA LEU A 106 4.58 -24.56 1.12
C LEU A 106 4.86 -24.53 -0.39
N CYS A 107 4.44 -23.47 -1.09
CA CYS A 107 4.64 -23.28 -2.52
C CYS A 107 5.81 -22.29 -2.85
N GLY A 108 6.69 -22.01 -1.89
CA GLY A 108 7.86 -21.14 -2.12
C GLY A 108 7.63 -19.65 -1.81
N GLY A 109 6.59 -19.27 -1.07
CA GLY A 109 6.32 -17.87 -0.71
C GLY A 109 7.43 -17.21 0.11
N ALA A 110 8.08 -17.96 1.00
CA ALA A 110 9.24 -17.48 1.74
C ALA A 110 10.45 -17.24 0.83
N GLU A 111 10.69 -18.13 -0.14
CA GLU A 111 11.76 -17.99 -1.14
C GLU A 111 11.52 -16.77 -2.05
N VAL A 112 10.26 -16.48 -2.40
CA VAL A 112 9.86 -15.26 -3.14
C VAL A 112 10.21 -14.01 -2.35
N LEU A 113 9.93 -13.98 -1.04
CA LEU A 113 10.25 -12.84 -0.18
C LEU A 113 11.77 -12.64 -0.09
N GLU A 114 12.53 -13.67 0.22
CA GLU A 114 13.99 -13.64 0.32
C GLU A 114 14.63 -13.19 -1.02
N HIS A 115 14.15 -13.71 -2.13
CA HIS A 115 14.61 -13.32 -3.46
C HIS A 115 14.39 -11.83 -3.74
N LEU A 116 13.20 -11.30 -3.44
CA LEU A 116 12.90 -9.88 -3.58
C LEU A 116 13.80 -9.01 -2.68
N GLU A 117 14.00 -9.39 -1.41
CA GLU A 117 14.89 -8.69 -0.49
C GLU A 117 16.31 -8.61 -1.05
N HIS A 118 16.84 -9.74 -1.54
CA HIS A 118 18.16 -9.81 -2.14
C HIS A 118 18.28 -8.96 -3.43
N ARG A 119 17.30 -9.06 -4.32
CA ARG A 119 17.30 -8.35 -5.63
C ARG A 119 17.15 -6.84 -5.48
N LEU A 120 16.40 -6.39 -4.48
CA LEU A 120 16.15 -4.97 -4.23
C LEU A 120 17.11 -4.35 -3.20
N GLY A 121 17.85 -5.18 -2.46
CA GLY A 121 18.81 -4.75 -1.44
C GLY A 121 18.15 -4.10 -0.22
N ILE A 122 16.91 -4.49 0.08
CA ILE A 122 16.14 -4.03 1.24
C ILE A 122 15.48 -5.21 1.92
N THR A 123 15.15 -5.08 3.21
CA THR A 123 14.35 -6.06 3.96
C THR A 123 12.88 -5.68 3.97
N SER A 124 12.01 -6.66 4.25
CA SER A 124 10.57 -6.45 4.43
C SER A 124 10.28 -5.28 5.38
N GLY A 125 9.28 -4.47 5.07
CA GLY A 125 8.93 -3.24 5.78
C GLY A 125 9.70 -1.99 5.35
N ASN A 126 10.60 -2.09 4.36
CA ASN A 126 11.42 -0.99 3.89
C ASN A 126 11.15 -0.62 2.42
N THR A 127 11.64 0.57 2.05
CA THR A 127 11.56 1.14 0.70
C THR A 127 12.96 1.32 0.14
N THR A 128 13.17 1.04 -1.15
CA THR A 128 14.44 1.30 -1.82
C THR A 128 14.81 2.79 -1.76
N PRO A 129 16.13 3.14 -1.67
CA PRO A 129 16.56 4.54 -1.54
C PRO A 129 16.09 5.44 -2.67
N ASP A 130 15.82 4.88 -3.83
CA ASP A 130 15.30 5.58 -5.01
C ASP A 130 13.78 5.79 -5.00
N GLY A 131 13.08 5.28 -3.96
CA GLY A 131 11.63 5.38 -3.80
C GLY A 131 10.84 4.55 -4.83
N LEU A 132 11.49 3.60 -5.52
CA LEU A 132 10.81 2.84 -6.57
C LEU A 132 10.04 1.64 -6.01
N PHE A 133 10.62 0.87 -5.10
CA PHE A 133 10.03 -0.33 -4.54
C PHE A 133 9.91 -0.27 -3.03
N SER A 134 8.81 -0.80 -2.52
CA SER A 134 8.65 -1.17 -1.11
C SER A 134 8.26 -2.64 -1.02
N ILE A 135 8.81 -3.38 -0.06
CA ILE A 135 8.45 -4.77 0.20
C ILE A 135 7.81 -4.87 1.57
N GLU A 136 6.76 -5.65 1.68
CA GLU A 136 6.11 -5.98 2.94
C GLU A 136 5.61 -7.42 2.93
N GLU A 137 5.78 -8.11 4.05
CA GLU A 137 5.21 -9.44 4.25
C GLU A 137 3.70 -9.31 4.52
N ALA A 138 2.89 -10.10 3.82
CA ALA A 138 1.46 -10.19 4.05
C ALA A 138 1.08 -11.58 4.55
N GLN A 139 0.26 -11.63 5.61
CA GLN A 139 -0.19 -12.91 6.19
C GLN A 139 -1.03 -13.74 5.20
N CYS A 140 -1.95 -13.11 4.47
CA CYS A 140 -2.78 -13.82 3.50
C CYS A 140 -3.35 -12.87 2.45
N LEU A 141 -3.22 -13.24 1.16
CA LEU A 141 -3.82 -12.52 0.03
C LEU A 141 -5.06 -13.23 -0.53
N ALA A 142 -5.58 -14.24 0.19
CA ALA A 142 -6.86 -14.92 -0.05
C ALA A 142 -7.06 -15.61 -1.41
N ALA A 143 -5.97 -16.01 -2.12
CA ALA A 143 -6.03 -16.75 -3.39
C ALA A 143 -5.14 -18.01 -3.35
N CYS A 144 -5.29 -18.84 -2.31
CA CYS A 144 -4.40 -19.95 -1.98
C CYS A 144 -4.29 -21.01 -3.09
N ASP A 145 -5.30 -21.16 -3.94
CA ASP A 145 -5.33 -22.04 -5.11
C ASP A 145 -4.36 -21.58 -6.22
N GLN A 146 -3.81 -20.37 -6.12
CA GLN A 146 -2.89 -19.76 -7.07
C GLN A 146 -1.51 -19.46 -6.46
N ALA A 147 -1.17 -20.11 -5.34
CA ALA A 147 0.11 -19.91 -4.65
C ALA A 147 1.32 -20.27 -5.54
N PRO A 148 2.51 -19.64 -5.32
CA PRO A 148 2.76 -18.52 -4.44
C PRO A 148 2.22 -17.19 -5.00
N LEU A 149 1.95 -16.21 -4.11
CA LEU A 149 1.25 -14.97 -4.44
C LEU A 149 2.05 -13.74 -3.99
N MET A 150 2.02 -12.69 -4.80
CA MET A 150 2.31 -11.32 -4.35
C MET A 150 1.27 -10.35 -4.89
N LEU A 151 1.09 -9.22 -4.20
CA LEU A 151 0.29 -8.10 -4.65
C LEU A 151 1.24 -6.94 -4.97
N VAL A 152 1.16 -6.38 -6.17
CA VAL A 152 1.90 -5.19 -6.57
C VAL A 152 0.91 -4.05 -6.70
N ASN A 153 0.93 -3.13 -5.77
CA ASN A 153 -0.11 -2.11 -5.60
C ASN A 153 -1.50 -2.76 -5.45
N GLU A 154 -2.33 -2.74 -6.51
CA GLU A 154 -3.66 -3.36 -6.55
C GLU A 154 -3.70 -4.63 -7.43
N ASP A 155 -2.58 -4.99 -8.09
CA ASP A 155 -2.51 -6.09 -9.04
C ASP A 155 -2.00 -7.38 -8.39
N LEU A 156 -2.89 -8.38 -8.26
CA LEU A 156 -2.54 -9.69 -7.72
C LEU A 156 -1.77 -10.54 -8.74
N GLN A 157 -0.51 -10.85 -8.41
CA GLN A 157 0.36 -11.74 -9.17
C GLN A 157 0.24 -13.16 -8.60
N LYS A 158 0.03 -14.14 -9.48
CA LYS A 158 -0.32 -15.53 -9.12
C LYS A 158 0.70 -16.50 -9.69
N ARG A 159 0.96 -17.61 -8.97
CA ARG A 159 1.89 -18.69 -9.40
C ARG A 159 3.24 -18.15 -9.86
N ILE A 160 3.73 -17.15 -9.10
CA ILE A 160 4.90 -16.37 -9.50
C ILE A 160 6.17 -17.23 -9.41
N THR A 161 7.05 -17.07 -10.38
CA THR A 161 8.39 -17.65 -10.38
C THR A 161 9.44 -16.57 -10.13
N LEU A 162 10.63 -16.99 -9.67
CA LEU A 162 11.75 -16.07 -9.41
C LEU A 162 12.22 -15.37 -10.70
N GLU A 163 12.16 -16.04 -11.84
CA GLU A 163 12.51 -15.49 -13.14
C GLU A 163 11.52 -14.42 -13.62
N GLU A 164 10.23 -14.60 -13.32
CA GLU A 164 9.21 -13.59 -13.61
C GLU A 164 9.40 -12.35 -12.76
N ILE A 165 9.76 -12.52 -11.48
CA ILE A 165 10.11 -11.41 -10.58
C ILE A 165 11.29 -10.62 -11.13
N ASP A 166 12.36 -11.29 -11.54
CA ASP A 166 13.54 -10.63 -12.10
C ASP A 166 13.23 -9.83 -13.36
N ARG A 167 12.44 -10.40 -14.25
CA ARG A 167 11.98 -9.74 -15.49
C ARG A 167 11.15 -8.51 -15.14
N TRP A 168 10.18 -8.66 -14.23
CA TRP A 168 9.32 -7.57 -13.81
C TRP A 168 10.11 -6.42 -13.15
N ILE A 169 11.09 -6.71 -12.28
CA ILE A 169 11.97 -5.70 -11.67
C ILE A 169 12.73 -4.92 -12.75
N ALA A 170 13.28 -5.63 -13.75
CA ALA A 170 14.01 -4.99 -14.85
C ALA A 170 13.11 -4.05 -15.64
N GLU A 171 11.90 -4.49 -15.99
CA GLU A 171 10.90 -3.66 -16.69
C GLU A 171 10.45 -2.45 -15.85
N ALA A 172 10.23 -2.62 -14.55
CA ALA A 172 9.84 -1.55 -13.66
C ALA A 172 10.93 -0.47 -13.54
N ARG A 173 12.20 -0.88 -13.50
CA ARG A 173 13.35 0.04 -13.52
C ARG A 173 13.50 0.77 -14.86
N ALA A 174 13.27 0.09 -15.96
CA ALA A 174 13.32 0.70 -17.31
C ALA A 174 12.21 1.76 -17.52
N LYS A 175 11.03 1.58 -16.94
CA LYS A 175 9.92 2.56 -16.99
C LYS A 175 10.13 3.81 -16.11
N LYS A 176 11.17 3.82 -15.30
CA LYS A 176 11.56 4.97 -14.47
C LYS A 176 12.57 5.88 -15.20
N ALA A 177 13.37 5.31 -16.08
CA ALA A 177 14.37 6.02 -16.90
C ALA A 177 13.68 6.82 -18.00
#